data_01b30aaf8ef90029af902b03c81e086d
#
_entry.id   01b30aaf8ef90029af902b03c81e086d
#
_cell.length_a   1.000
_cell.length_b   1.000
_cell.length_c   1.000
_cell.angle_alpha   90.00
_cell.angle_beta   90.00
_cell.angle_gamma   90.00
#
_symmetry.space_group_name_H-M   'P 1'
#
loop_
_entity.id
_entity.type
_entity.pdbx_description
1 polymer ?
#
loop_
_entity_poly.entity_id
_entity_poly.type
_entity_poly.pdbx_seq_one_letter_code
_entity_poly.pdbx_strand_id
1 'polypeptide(L)'
;MDRELKALKERNTWKIVPIRMARNKTILTGKWVFRVKTKADGTIDKFKARWVVRGFDQEHGRDFTETFAPVSRHTSLRILVAVAIMKRKKLRQIDVANAFLYAPADVEVYVELPHGSHGETNQGCQLQKSLYGIKQAPRLWQQYLHTRLTRIGFKQLPHDQGMYRLSKGDDYILLIVYVDDLLYIGSNDDITTWFEGELQQDLTLTVSSTVTQYLGLNIREEEGAIYINAAKYADTIAKRFAITPTAISTPYRHATGKEGSVLLKPAGIRNYQKKLGCLLFAAVTCRPDLSYPASQLATYLKRPETEHLAELNRALHYFVSTPMIGLTYYKNATTPTELVGYVDADHAGDADNRRSRTGYIYRLEPIGPISWQSSKQELIALSSAEAEYIALCSATKEGLYLRELLEEAKLAELPNFTMFCDNQSAIHIANKSGFANRTKHISLRYFFVKDKIEKGRLELSYCPTSEMAADYLTKKLGKQKFEYCMLLIGQSQVISSDTPEAKGSVENKQS
;
A
#
# COMPACT_ATOMS: atom_id res chain seq x y z
N MET A 1 15.98 26.30 -11.26
CA MET A 1 14.91 26.73 -12.19
C MET A 1 15.33 26.46 -13.61
N ASP A 2 16.47 26.93 -14.08
CA ASP A 2 16.92 26.83 -15.49
C ASP A 2 16.93 25.42 -16.07
N ARG A 3 17.39 24.43 -15.28
CA ARG A 3 17.33 23.00 -15.70
C ARG A 3 15.91 22.53 -15.97
N GLU A 4 14.94 22.95 -15.16
CA GLU A 4 13.52 22.58 -15.34
C GLU A 4 12.93 23.29 -16.56
N LEU A 5 13.18 24.60 -16.73
CA LEU A 5 12.74 25.36 -17.92
C LEU A 5 13.34 24.79 -19.20
N LYS A 6 14.61 24.39 -19.17
CA LYS A 6 15.28 23.73 -20.28
C LYS A 6 14.58 22.40 -20.63
N ALA A 7 14.30 21.55 -19.63
CA ALA A 7 13.63 20.28 -19.85
C ALA A 7 12.20 20.45 -20.40
N LEU A 8 11.45 21.45 -19.91
CA LEU A 8 10.11 21.78 -20.40
C LEU A 8 10.15 22.26 -21.88
N LYS A 9 11.15 23.07 -22.24
CA LYS A 9 11.36 23.56 -23.61
C LYS A 9 11.77 22.43 -24.57
N GLU A 10 12.76 21.62 -24.19
CA GLU A 10 13.26 20.50 -24.99
C GLU A 10 12.17 19.47 -25.30
N ARG A 11 11.20 19.30 -24.40
CA ARG A 11 10.06 18.39 -24.59
C ARG A 11 8.88 19.03 -25.31
N ASN A 12 8.99 20.28 -25.75
CA ASN A 12 7.88 21.02 -26.37
C ASN A 12 6.60 20.96 -25.53
N THR A 13 6.73 21.19 -24.20
CA THR A 13 5.63 21.05 -23.23
C THR A 13 4.47 21.98 -23.51
N TRP A 14 4.75 23.16 -24.09
CA TRP A 14 3.75 24.16 -24.48
C TRP A 14 4.16 24.97 -25.69
N LYS A 15 3.17 25.66 -26.27
CA LYS A 15 3.36 26.77 -27.20
C LYS A 15 3.10 28.09 -26.48
N ILE A 16 3.94 29.08 -26.70
CA ILE A 16 3.68 30.45 -26.23
C ILE A 16 2.66 31.06 -27.17
N VAL A 17 1.57 31.56 -26.61
CA VAL A 17 0.45 32.12 -27.35
C VAL A 17 -0.04 33.43 -26.69
N PRO A 18 -0.64 34.35 -27.44
CA PRO A 18 -1.31 35.52 -26.85
C PRO A 18 -2.44 35.09 -25.90
N ILE A 19 -2.55 35.69 -24.74
CA ILE A 19 -3.59 35.37 -23.71
C ILE A 19 -5.00 35.41 -24.30
N ARG A 20 -5.28 36.29 -25.26
CA ARG A 20 -6.55 36.39 -25.98
C ARG A 20 -6.98 35.06 -26.66
N MET A 21 -6.05 34.15 -26.95
CA MET A 21 -6.37 32.84 -27.52
C MET A 21 -7.05 31.89 -26.52
N ALA A 22 -6.90 32.13 -25.25
CA ALA A 22 -7.63 31.34 -24.24
C ALA A 22 -9.16 31.56 -24.27
N ARG A 23 -9.62 32.68 -24.88
CA ARG A 23 -11.05 33.02 -25.02
C ARG A 23 -11.80 32.90 -23.69
N ASN A 24 -12.72 31.91 -23.62
CA ASN A 24 -13.53 31.65 -22.42
C ASN A 24 -12.92 30.60 -21.47
N LYS A 25 -11.65 30.22 -21.68
CA LYS A 25 -10.94 29.25 -20.82
C LYS A 25 -10.18 29.94 -19.71
N THR A 26 -10.09 29.31 -18.56
CA THR A 26 -9.30 29.80 -17.43
C THR A 26 -7.83 29.66 -17.74
N ILE A 27 -7.07 30.73 -17.54
CA ILE A 27 -5.60 30.66 -17.52
C ILE A 27 -5.20 30.23 -16.12
N LEU A 28 -4.71 29.00 -16.01
CA LEU A 28 -4.31 28.44 -14.74
C LEU A 28 -3.01 29.07 -14.27
N THR A 29 -2.94 29.41 -13.01
CA THR A 29 -1.70 29.88 -12.40
C THR A 29 -0.79 28.72 -12.06
N GLY A 30 0.50 28.99 -11.89
CA GLY A 30 1.48 28.00 -11.48
C GLY A 30 2.36 28.47 -10.33
N LYS A 31 3.16 27.60 -9.81
CA LYS A 31 4.17 27.93 -8.78
C LYS A 31 5.41 27.06 -8.91
N TRP A 32 6.53 27.63 -8.50
CA TRP A 32 7.74 26.87 -8.28
C TRP A 32 7.65 26.09 -6.96
N VAL A 33 7.93 24.78 -7.04
CA VAL A 33 8.08 23.90 -5.87
C VAL A 33 9.56 23.52 -5.78
N PHE A 34 10.19 23.95 -4.69
CA PHE A 34 11.60 23.66 -4.41
C PHE A 34 11.72 22.51 -3.43
N ARG A 35 12.67 21.61 -3.68
CA ARG A 35 12.98 20.48 -2.80
C ARG A 35 14.48 20.28 -2.72
N VAL A 36 14.99 20.11 -1.51
CA VAL A 36 16.35 19.64 -1.26
C VAL A 36 16.30 18.11 -1.22
N LYS A 37 17.12 17.44 -2.05
CA LYS A 37 17.38 16.02 -1.94
C LYS A 37 18.66 15.83 -1.15
N THR A 38 18.63 14.90 -0.19
CA THR A 38 19.78 14.53 0.62
C THR A 38 20.22 13.11 0.28
N LYS A 39 21.52 12.84 0.39
CA LYS A 39 22.10 11.50 0.33
C LYS A 39 21.75 10.71 1.59
N ALA A 40 22.12 9.43 1.62
CA ALA A 40 21.90 8.54 2.77
C ALA A 40 22.60 9.03 4.05
N ASP A 41 23.72 9.71 3.92
CA ASP A 41 24.51 10.31 5.01
C ASP A 41 23.95 11.66 5.53
N GLY A 42 22.82 12.13 4.95
CA GLY A 42 22.18 13.40 5.32
C GLY A 42 22.76 14.64 4.61
N THR A 43 23.85 14.52 3.85
CA THR A 43 24.41 15.62 3.05
C THR A 43 23.51 15.97 1.88
N ILE A 44 23.57 17.23 1.42
CA ILE A 44 22.77 17.69 0.27
C ILE A 44 23.27 16.98 -1.00
N ASP A 45 22.37 16.24 -1.67
CA ASP A 45 22.62 15.66 -2.99
C ASP A 45 22.39 16.71 -4.07
N LYS A 46 21.17 17.28 -4.12
CA LYS A 46 20.80 18.30 -5.13
C LYS A 46 19.59 19.12 -4.74
N PHE A 47 19.53 20.33 -5.28
CA PHE A 47 18.33 21.16 -5.27
C PHE A 47 17.47 20.82 -6.48
N LYS A 48 16.18 20.53 -6.25
CA LYS A 48 15.19 20.25 -7.30
C LYS A 48 14.15 21.36 -7.33
N ALA A 49 13.89 21.93 -8.48
CA ALA A 49 12.79 22.85 -8.73
C ALA A 49 11.83 22.21 -9.74
N ARG A 50 10.53 22.34 -9.51
CA ARG A 50 9.49 21.94 -10.45
C ARG A 50 8.50 23.07 -10.64
N TRP A 51 8.13 23.36 -11.88
CA TRP A 51 6.97 24.20 -12.18
C TRP A 51 5.70 23.39 -12.08
N VAL A 52 4.79 23.78 -11.20
CA VAL A 52 3.58 23.03 -10.87
C VAL A 52 2.36 23.90 -11.06
N VAL A 53 1.45 23.50 -11.92
CA VAL A 53 0.18 24.18 -12.17
C VAL A 53 -0.75 24.02 -10.97
N ARG A 54 -1.55 25.04 -10.67
CA ARG A 54 -2.59 24.99 -9.65
C ARG A 54 -3.86 24.37 -10.23
N GLY A 55 -3.85 23.07 -10.46
CA GLY A 55 -4.96 22.34 -11.08
C GLY A 55 -6.25 22.31 -10.27
N PHE A 56 -6.24 22.77 -9.00
CA PHE A 56 -7.48 22.89 -8.22
C PHE A 56 -8.44 23.93 -8.80
N ASP A 57 -7.93 24.87 -9.61
CA ASP A 57 -8.74 25.88 -10.32
C ASP A 57 -9.37 25.32 -11.61
N GLN A 58 -9.04 24.09 -12.04
CA GLN A 58 -9.65 23.46 -13.21
C GLN A 58 -11.10 23.08 -12.94
N GLU A 59 -11.97 23.27 -13.94
CA GLU A 59 -13.39 22.93 -13.91
C GLU A 59 -13.66 21.65 -14.72
N HIS A 60 -14.41 20.73 -14.11
CA HIS A 60 -14.86 19.50 -14.78
C HIS A 60 -15.76 19.84 -15.97
N GLY A 61 -15.61 19.10 -17.08
CA GLY A 61 -16.35 19.32 -18.32
C GLY A 61 -15.78 20.42 -19.23
N ARG A 62 -14.92 21.31 -18.70
CA ARG A 62 -14.24 22.38 -19.47
C ARG A 62 -12.74 22.14 -19.61
N ASP A 63 -12.07 21.89 -18.49
CA ASP A 63 -10.59 21.80 -18.42
C ASP A 63 -10.11 20.36 -18.26
N PHE A 64 -10.99 19.43 -17.90
CA PHE A 64 -10.78 18.00 -17.83
C PHE A 64 -12.12 17.26 -17.75
N THR A 65 -12.14 15.98 -18.11
CA THR A 65 -13.33 15.11 -18.00
C THR A 65 -13.07 13.95 -17.03
N GLU A 66 -11.94 13.28 -17.15
CA GLU A 66 -11.59 12.08 -16.41
C GLU A 66 -10.21 12.26 -15.76
N THR A 67 -10.06 11.78 -14.53
CA THR A 67 -8.79 11.92 -13.77
C THR A 67 -8.29 10.62 -13.18
N PHE A 68 -9.09 9.55 -13.21
CA PHE A 68 -8.71 8.27 -12.63
C PHE A 68 -7.48 7.69 -13.33
N ALA A 69 -6.46 7.35 -12.53
CA ALA A 69 -5.25 6.69 -12.95
C ALA A 69 -5.01 5.50 -12.03
N PRO A 70 -5.08 4.27 -12.52
CA PRO A 70 -4.74 3.10 -11.72
C PRO A 70 -3.26 3.13 -11.32
N VAL A 71 -2.99 2.77 -10.07
CA VAL A 71 -1.66 2.50 -9.54
C VAL A 71 -1.67 1.15 -8.86
N SER A 72 -0.51 0.49 -8.77
CA SER A 72 -0.38 -0.78 -8.07
C SER A 72 -0.76 -0.65 -6.59
N ARG A 73 -1.40 -1.69 -6.07
CA ARG A 73 -1.75 -1.78 -4.64
C ARG A 73 -0.51 -2.15 -3.81
N HIS A 74 -0.52 -1.84 -2.52
CA HIS A 74 0.52 -2.32 -1.60
C HIS A 74 0.57 -3.86 -1.54
N THR A 75 -0.56 -4.53 -1.70
CA THR A 75 -0.65 -5.99 -1.85
C THR A 75 0.20 -6.49 -3.02
N SER A 76 0.15 -5.81 -4.17
CA SER A 76 0.93 -6.16 -5.35
C SER A 76 2.44 -5.99 -5.15
N LEU A 77 2.86 -4.98 -4.38
CA LEU A 77 4.24 -4.86 -3.93
C LEU A 77 4.66 -6.07 -3.10
N ARG A 78 3.85 -6.46 -2.12
CA ARG A 78 4.14 -7.59 -1.24
C ARG A 78 4.15 -8.92 -2.00
N ILE A 79 3.25 -9.11 -2.95
CA ILE A 79 3.26 -10.25 -3.86
C ILE A 79 4.54 -10.27 -4.71
N LEU A 80 4.92 -9.14 -5.31
CA LEU A 80 6.15 -9.07 -6.12
C LEU A 80 7.39 -9.43 -5.31
N VAL A 81 7.50 -8.95 -4.06
CA VAL A 81 8.60 -9.27 -3.13
C VAL A 81 8.58 -10.75 -2.75
N ALA A 82 7.40 -11.30 -2.41
CA ALA A 82 7.26 -12.73 -2.10
C ALA A 82 7.68 -13.61 -3.29
N VAL A 83 7.33 -13.20 -4.51
CA VAL A 83 7.73 -13.91 -5.74
C VAL A 83 9.22 -13.76 -6.02
N ALA A 84 9.78 -12.58 -5.81
CA ALA A 84 11.22 -12.37 -5.95
C ALA A 84 12.02 -13.37 -5.12
N ILE A 85 11.65 -13.53 -3.83
CA ILE A 85 12.31 -14.47 -2.93
C ILE A 85 12.03 -15.94 -3.34
N MET A 86 10.78 -16.27 -3.69
CA MET A 86 10.37 -17.62 -4.12
C MET A 86 11.11 -18.09 -5.37
N LYS A 87 11.17 -17.22 -6.38
CA LYS A 87 11.82 -17.52 -7.68
C LYS A 87 13.33 -17.20 -7.69
N ARG A 88 13.90 -16.76 -6.57
CA ARG A 88 15.32 -16.33 -6.45
C ARG A 88 15.68 -15.26 -7.47
N LYS A 89 14.81 -14.28 -7.67
CA LYS A 89 15.01 -13.16 -8.61
C LYS A 89 15.30 -11.88 -7.85
N LYS A 90 16.17 -11.06 -8.42
CA LYS A 90 16.50 -9.74 -7.86
C LYS A 90 15.38 -8.75 -8.16
N LEU A 91 15.07 -7.92 -7.17
CA LEU A 91 14.23 -6.75 -7.40
C LEU A 91 15.02 -5.68 -8.16
N ARG A 92 14.41 -5.09 -9.17
CA ARG A 92 14.97 -3.99 -9.95
C ARG A 92 13.96 -2.85 -10.01
N GLN A 93 14.47 -1.62 -10.05
CA GLN A 93 13.62 -0.42 -10.04
C GLN A 93 14.00 0.51 -11.20
N ILE A 94 12.99 1.12 -11.80
CA ILE A 94 13.13 2.20 -12.78
C ILE A 94 12.42 3.44 -12.26
N ASP A 95 13.12 4.59 -12.25
CA ASP A 95 12.53 5.93 -12.08
C ASP A 95 12.48 6.61 -13.44
N VAL A 96 11.29 7.06 -13.85
CA VAL A 96 11.10 7.75 -15.13
C VAL A 96 11.23 9.26 -14.93
N ALA A 97 12.26 9.85 -15.50
CA ALA A 97 12.50 11.28 -15.37
C ALA A 97 11.40 12.10 -16.06
N ASN A 98 10.75 13.00 -15.32
CA ASN A 98 9.71 13.91 -15.85
C ASN A 98 8.55 13.18 -16.56
N ALA A 99 8.05 12.12 -15.99
CA ALA A 99 7.07 11.20 -16.56
C ALA A 99 5.87 11.91 -17.23
N PHE A 100 5.25 12.88 -16.56
CA PHE A 100 4.08 13.59 -17.13
C PHE A 100 4.36 14.31 -18.45
N LEU A 101 5.60 14.76 -18.67
CA LEU A 101 5.96 15.51 -19.89
C LEU A 101 6.04 14.66 -21.17
N TYR A 102 5.90 13.34 -21.07
CA TYR A 102 5.82 12.47 -22.25
C TYR A 102 4.41 12.39 -22.84
N ALA A 103 3.40 12.42 -21.98
CA ALA A 103 2.02 12.27 -22.38
C ALA A 103 1.50 13.53 -23.08
N PRO A 104 0.85 13.42 -24.28
CA PRO A 104 0.21 14.57 -24.93
C PRO A 104 -0.95 15.09 -24.08
N ALA A 105 -1.23 16.39 -24.16
CA ALA A 105 -2.44 16.98 -23.57
C ALA A 105 -3.66 16.48 -24.37
N ASP A 106 -4.75 16.13 -23.68
CA ASP A 106 -5.99 15.63 -24.26
C ASP A 106 -7.03 16.73 -24.52
N VAL A 107 -6.88 17.85 -23.84
CA VAL A 107 -7.71 19.04 -24.00
C VAL A 107 -6.84 20.29 -24.00
N GLU A 108 -7.35 21.37 -24.55
CA GLU A 108 -6.67 22.66 -24.52
C GLU A 108 -6.66 23.21 -23.09
N VAL A 109 -5.47 23.30 -22.49
CA VAL A 109 -5.22 23.91 -21.19
C VAL A 109 -4.28 25.09 -21.37
N TYR A 110 -4.64 26.22 -20.78
CA TYR A 110 -3.81 27.43 -20.80
C TYR A 110 -3.25 27.71 -19.41
N VAL A 111 -1.97 28.04 -19.34
CA VAL A 111 -1.23 28.27 -18.11
C VAL A 111 -0.44 29.56 -18.24
N GLU A 112 -0.27 30.30 -17.15
CA GLU A 112 0.64 31.46 -17.13
C GLU A 112 2.09 31.03 -17.43
N LEU A 113 2.86 31.95 -17.98
CA LEU A 113 4.30 31.75 -18.19
C LEU A 113 5.00 31.52 -16.85
N PRO A 114 5.87 30.49 -16.74
CA PRO A 114 6.68 30.30 -15.56
C PRO A 114 7.57 31.52 -15.25
N HIS A 115 7.60 31.94 -14.00
CA HIS A 115 8.52 33.00 -13.58
C HIS A 115 9.96 32.63 -13.94
N GLY A 116 10.67 33.50 -14.63
CA GLY A 116 12.02 33.28 -15.16
C GLY A 116 12.07 32.74 -16.58
N SER A 117 10.92 32.53 -17.24
CA SER A 117 10.87 32.28 -18.69
C SER A 117 10.85 33.57 -19.47
N HIS A 118 11.42 33.59 -20.69
CA HIS A 118 11.35 34.70 -21.61
C HIS A 118 9.97 34.73 -22.28
N GLY A 119 9.24 35.83 -22.13
CA GLY A 119 7.95 36.09 -22.78
C GLY A 119 7.44 37.49 -22.49
N GLU A 120 6.49 37.97 -23.30
CA GLU A 120 5.87 39.30 -23.16
C GLU A 120 4.69 39.22 -22.15
N THR A 121 4.32 40.37 -21.61
CA THR A 121 3.29 40.53 -20.55
C THR A 121 1.90 39.99 -20.92
N ASN A 122 1.58 39.85 -22.24
CA ASN A 122 0.29 39.40 -22.76
C ASN A 122 0.36 37.97 -23.35
N GLN A 123 1.36 37.18 -22.94
CA GLN A 123 1.54 35.83 -23.43
C GLN A 123 1.30 34.81 -22.32
N GLY A 124 0.80 33.63 -22.70
CA GLY A 124 0.61 32.45 -21.88
C GLY A 124 1.11 31.20 -22.57
N CYS A 125 1.01 30.08 -21.88
CA CYS A 125 1.38 28.77 -22.39
C CYS A 125 0.13 27.97 -22.73
N GLN A 126 -0.03 27.52 -23.98
CA GLN A 126 -0.97 26.47 -24.34
C GLN A 126 -0.27 25.13 -24.24
N LEU A 127 -0.70 24.27 -23.31
CA LEU A 127 -0.08 22.99 -23.07
C LEU A 127 -0.22 22.07 -24.30
N GLN A 128 0.90 21.48 -24.71
CA GLN A 128 0.98 20.43 -25.74
C GLN A 128 1.20 19.05 -25.11
N LYS A 129 1.76 19.05 -23.90
CA LYS A 129 2.01 17.88 -23.06
C LYS A 129 1.38 18.05 -21.69
N SER A 130 1.13 16.93 -21.04
CA SER A 130 0.75 16.92 -19.64
C SER A 130 1.80 17.59 -18.75
N LEU A 131 1.38 18.20 -17.67
CA LEU A 131 2.26 18.96 -16.77
C LEU A 131 1.90 18.67 -15.31
N TYR A 132 2.92 18.74 -14.45
CA TYR A 132 2.73 18.61 -13.01
C TYR A 132 1.66 19.58 -12.49
N GLY A 133 0.69 19.03 -11.74
CA GLY A 133 -0.35 19.80 -11.07
C GLY A 133 -1.69 19.85 -11.78
N ILE A 134 -1.80 19.58 -13.11
CA ILE A 134 -3.11 19.43 -13.74
C ILE A 134 -3.77 18.12 -13.30
N LYS A 135 -5.10 18.12 -13.15
CA LYS A 135 -5.86 17.01 -12.56
C LYS A 135 -5.76 15.71 -13.36
N GLN A 136 -5.71 15.80 -14.68
CA GLN A 136 -5.63 14.64 -15.59
C GLN A 136 -4.21 14.15 -15.83
N ALA A 137 -3.14 14.80 -15.32
CA ALA A 137 -1.76 14.41 -15.60
C ALA A 137 -1.45 12.94 -15.25
N PRO A 138 -1.87 12.41 -14.09
CA PRO A 138 -1.64 11.01 -13.76
C PRO A 138 -2.30 10.05 -14.76
N ARG A 139 -3.53 10.34 -15.21
CA ARG A 139 -4.26 9.53 -16.19
C ARG A 139 -3.58 9.51 -17.54
N LEU A 140 -3.20 10.70 -18.06
CA LEU A 140 -2.52 10.84 -19.35
C LEU A 140 -1.19 10.09 -19.38
N TRP A 141 -0.40 10.22 -18.31
CA TRP A 141 0.84 9.48 -18.16
C TRP A 141 0.60 7.97 -18.10
N GLN A 142 -0.35 7.50 -17.31
CA GLN A 142 -0.67 6.08 -17.20
C GLN A 142 -1.09 5.49 -18.55
N GLN A 143 -1.92 6.19 -19.32
CA GLN A 143 -2.32 5.78 -20.67
C GLN A 143 -1.14 5.73 -21.64
N TYR A 144 -0.25 6.73 -21.58
CA TYR A 144 0.96 6.75 -22.37
C TYR A 144 1.88 5.55 -22.04
N LEU A 145 2.15 5.32 -20.76
CA LEU A 145 2.97 4.20 -20.30
C LEU A 145 2.34 2.84 -20.64
N HIS A 146 1.02 2.70 -20.44
CA HIS A 146 0.27 1.49 -20.81
C HIS A 146 0.43 1.16 -22.30
N THR A 147 0.27 2.15 -23.18
CA THR A 147 0.46 1.97 -24.63
C THR A 147 1.88 1.51 -24.95
N ARG A 148 2.88 2.06 -24.26
CA ARG A 148 4.28 1.66 -24.45
C ARG A 148 4.54 0.23 -23.98
N LEU A 149 4.09 -0.12 -22.77
CA LEU A 149 4.24 -1.46 -22.21
C LEU A 149 3.53 -2.50 -23.09
N THR A 150 2.33 -2.18 -23.59
CA THR A 150 1.59 -3.06 -24.50
C THR A 150 2.33 -3.28 -25.82
N ARG A 151 2.96 -2.24 -26.39
CA ARG A 151 3.79 -2.34 -27.61
C ARG A 151 5.01 -3.25 -27.39
N ILE A 152 5.63 -3.21 -26.22
CA ILE A 152 6.74 -4.09 -25.83
C ILE A 152 6.27 -5.55 -25.68
N GLY A 153 4.96 -5.77 -25.47
CA GLY A 153 4.34 -7.08 -25.32
C GLY A 153 3.84 -7.40 -23.90
N PHE A 154 3.84 -6.43 -22.99
CA PHE A 154 3.24 -6.61 -21.67
C PHE A 154 1.73 -6.71 -21.76
N LYS A 155 1.17 -7.56 -20.90
CA LYS A 155 -0.27 -7.64 -20.60
C LYS A 155 -0.53 -7.10 -19.23
N GLN A 156 -1.48 -6.18 -19.10
CA GLN A 156 -1.99 -5.66 -17.84
C GLN A 156 -2.80 -6.75 -17.15
N LEU A 157 -2.67 -6.91 -15.83
CA LEU A 157 -3.44 -7.88 -15.09
C LEU A 157 -4.83 -7.32 -14.78
N PRO A 158 -5.92 -8.07 -15.06
CA PRO A 158 -7.29 -7.61 -14.86
C PRO A 158 -7.61 -7.24 -13.40
N HIS A 159 -7.10 -8.01 -12.42
CA HIS A 159 -7.36 -7.81 -10.99
C HIS A 159 -6.53 -6.68 -10.37
N ASP A 160 -5.38 -6.30 -10.94
CA ASP A 160 -4.64 -5.09 -10.58
C ASP A 160 -4.07 -4.40 -11.82
N GLN A 161 -4.72 -3.32 -12.23
CA GLN A 161 -4.32 -2.54 -13.40
C GLN A 161 -2.96 -1.83 -13.24
N GLY A 162 -2.38 -1.81 -12.04
CA GLY A 162 -1.01 -1.38 -11.80
C GLY A 162 0.03 -2.50 -11.99
N MET A 163 -0.40 -3.75 -12.23
CA MET A 163 0.47 -4.89 -12.50
C MET A 163 0.47 -5.29 -13.97
N TYR A 164 1.65 -5.65 -14.46
CA TYR A 164 1.87 -6.08 -15.84
C TYR A 164 2.73 -7.33 -15.88
N ARG A 165 2.45 -8.20 -16.83
CA ARG A 165 3.27 -9.37 -17.12
C ARG A 165 3.70 -9.38 -18.60
N LEU A 166 4.99 -9.58 -18.84
CA LEU A 166 5.55 -9.97 -20.11
C LEU A 166 5.84 -11.48 -20.09
N SER A 167 5.57 -12.18 -21.20
CA SER A 167 6.02 -13.55 -21.43
C SER A 167 6.61 -13.64 -22.84
N LYS A 168 7.86 -14.12 -22.94
CA LYS A 168 8.59 -14.24 -24.22
C LYS A 168 9.31 -15.59 -24.24
N GLY A 169 8.63 -16.61 -24.80
CA GLY A 169 9.04 -18.00 -24.63
C GLY A 169 8.97 -18.42 -23.17
N ASP A 170 10.06 -18.93 -22.63
CA ASP A 170 10.18 -19.30 -21.21
C ASP A 170 10.52 -18.11 -20.31
N ASP A 171 10.90 -16.97 -20.94
CA ASP A 171 11.25 -15.78 -20.21
C ASP A 171 10.01 -14.96 -19.83
N TYR A 172 10.13 -14.26 -18.70
CA TYR A 172 9.08 -13.37 -18.21
C TYR A 172 9.63 -12.17 -17.46
N ILE A 173 8.79 -11.13 -17.42
CA ILE A 173 8.93 -10.00 -16.49
C ILE A 173 7.60 -9.81 -15.79
N LEU A 174 7.65 -9.65 -14.48
CA LEU A 174 6.53 -9.19 -13.67
C LEU A 174 6.85 -7.78 -13.19
N LEU A 175 5.97 -6.83 -13.48
CA LEU A 175 6.17 -5.41 -13.28
C LEU A 175 5.00 -4.82 -12.49
N ILE A 176 5.29 -3.98 -11.50
CA ILE A 176 4.32 -3.09 -10.87
C ILE A 176 4.64 -1.63 -11.17
N VAL A 177 3.61 -0.85 -11.41
CA VAL A 177 3.69 0.56 -11.79
C VAL A 177 3.03 1.43 -10.74
N TYR A 178 3.76 2.40 -10.21
CA TYR A 178 3.23 3.42 -9.33
C TYR A 178 3.67 4.81 -9.84
N VAL A 179 2.87 5.39 -10.71
CA VAL A 179 3.12 6.64 -11.42
C VAL A 179 4.45 6.56 -12.21
N ASP A 180 5.52 7.22 -11.73
CA ASP A 180 6.87 7.28 -12.32
C ASP A 180 7.83 6.21 -11.77
N ASP A 181 7.44 5.51 -10.71
CA ASP A 181 8.19 4.44 -10.08
C ASP A 181 7.74 3.05 -10.60
N LEU A 182 8.63 2.32 -11.25
CA LEU A 182 8.42 0.96 -11.73
C LEU A 182 9.30 0.00 -10.92
N LEU A 183 8.69 -1.07 -10.37
CA LEU A 183 9.41 -2.13 -9.68
C LEU A 183 9.12 -3.46 -10.38
N TYR A 184 10.16 -4.27 -10.62
CA TYR A 184 9.99 -5.49 -11.40
C TYR A 184 10.99 -6.57 -11.05
N ILE A 185 10.68 -7.79 -11.50
CA ILE A 185 11.57 -8.94 -11.55
C ILE A 185 11.55 -9.53 -12.95
N GLY A 186 12.66 -10.12 -13.39
CA GLY A 186 12.73 -10.89 -14.64
C GLY A 186 13.22 -12.32 -14.41
N SER A 187 12.95 -13.19 -15.37
CA SER A 187 13.42 -14.59 -15.35
C SER A 187 14.94 -14.70 -15.34
N ASN A 188 15.63 -13.77 -16.00
CA ASN A 188 17.11 -13.66 -16.09
C ASN A 188 17.52 -12.21 -16.38
N ASP A 189 18.82 -11.95 -16.41
CA ASP A 189 19.35 -10.61 -16.64
C ASP A 189 19.21 -10.17 -18.12
N ASP A 190 19.21 -11.09 -19.07
CA ASP A 190 19.08 -10.76 -20.50
C ASP A 190 17.73 -10.13 -20.80
N ILE A 191 16.61 -10.74 -20.33
CA ILE A 191 15.27 -10.20 -20.56
C ILE A 191 15.07 -8.88 -19.83
N THR A 192 15.68 -8.67 -18.66
CA THR A 192 15.59 -7.38 -17.94
C THR A 192 16.38 -6.30 -18.66
N THR A 193 17.59 -6.60 -19.13
CA THR A 193 18.42 -5.65 -19.90
C THR A 193 17.75 -5.28 -21.22
N TRP A 194 17.19 -6.27 -21.94
CA TRP A 194 16.39 -6.02 -23.13
C TRP A 194 15.21 -5.08 -22.85
N PHE A 195 14.43 -5.34 -21.83
CA PHE A 195 13.28 -4.50 -21.44
C PHE A 195 13.69 -3.07 -21.08
N GLU A 196 14.75 -2.91 -20.34
CA GLU A 196 15.31 -1.59 -19.98
C GLU A 196 15.70 -0.81 -21.25
N GLY A 197 16.34 -1.50 -22.21
CA GLY A 197 16.71 -0.94 -23.51
C GLY A 197 15.50 -0.52 -24.34
N GLU A 198 14.43 -1.33 -24.38
CA GLU A 198 13.18 -0.99 -25.07
C GLU A 198 12.51 0.26 -24.48
N LEU A 199 12.51 0.39 -23.17
CA LEU A 199 11.98 1.59 -22.54
C LEU A 199 12.86 2.83 -22.74
N GLN A 200 14.19 2.67 -22.79
CA GLN A 200 15.14 3.78 -22.99
C GLN A 200 15.08 4.41 -24.38
N GLN A 201 14.54 3.72 -25.37
CA GLN A 201 14.37 4.29 -26.72
C GLN A 201 13.54 5.58 -26.70
N ASP A 202 12.59 5.70 -25.80
CA ASP A 202 11.63 6.81 -25.75
C ASP A 202 11.60 7.54 -24.41
N LEU A 203 12.10 6.93 -23.33
CA LEU A 203 12.03 7.45 -21.98
C LEU A 203 13.42 7.68 -21.40
N THR A 204 13.59 8.76 -20.67
CA THR A 204 14.79 8.97 -19.86
C THR A 204 14.62 8.26 -18.53
N LEU A 205 15.40 7.21 -18.29
CA LEU A 205 15.27 6.30 -17.17
C LEU A 205 16.48 6.40 -16.24
N THR A 206 16.23 6.15 -14.95
CA THR A 206 17.26 5.79 -13.98
C THR A 206 16.96 4.36 -13.50
N VAL A 207 17.83 3.42 -13.85
CA VAL A 207 17.70 2.01 -13.48
C VAL A 207 18.53 1.72 -12.24
N SER A 208 17.95 1.02 -11.27
CA SER A 208 18.61 0.54 -10.05
C SER A 208 18.50 -0.97 -9.96
N SER A 209 19.63 -1.67 -9.97
CA SER A 209 19.72 -3.13 -9.79
C SER A 209 19.63 -3.57 -8.32
N THR A 210 19.73 -2.63 -7.39
CA THR A 210 19.55 -2.84 -5.95
C THR A 210 18.47 -1.87 -5.46
N VAL A 211 17.39 -2.43 -4.90
CA VAL A 211 16.26 -1.65 -4.41
C VAL A 211 16.38 -1.48 -2.91
N THR A 212 16.70 -0.28 -2.47
CA THR A 212 16.79 0.05 -1.03
C THR A 212 15.58 0.80 -0.52
N GLN A 213 14.78 1.39 -1.43
CA GLN A 213 13.58 2.15 -1.10
C GLN A 213 12.55 2.06 -2.22
N TYR A 214 11.28 1.89 -1.84
CA TYR A 214 10.14 1.98 -2.75
C TYR A 214 8.92 2.54 -2.01
N LEU A 215 8.26 3.55 -2.58
CA LEU A 215 7.06 4.20 -2.03
C LEU A 215 7.18 4.62 -0.54
N GLY A 216 8.35 5.07 -0.13
CA GLY A 216 8.60 5.50 1.26
C GLY A 216 8.90 4.36 2.23
N LEU A 217 8.94 3.12 1.75
CA LEU A 217 9.35 1.94 2.51
C LEU A 217 10.84 1.66 2.29
N ASN A 218 11.51 1.17 3.31
CA ASN A 218 12.85 0.62 3.20
C ASN A 218 12.75 -0.84 2.80
N ILE A 219 13.55 -1.24 1.81
CA ILE A 219 13.69 -2.63 1.37
C ILE A 219 15.14 -3.02 1.60
N ARG A 220 15.36 -4.15 2.25
CA ARG A 220 16.68 -4.74 2.46
C ARG A 220 16.67 -6.18 2.01
N GLU A 221 17.50 -6.50 1.04
CA GLU A 221 17.71 -7.85 0.53
C GLU A 221 18.98 -8.43 1.17
N GLU A 222 18.86 -9.60 1.78
CA GLU A 222 19.96 -10.39 2.34
C GLU A 222 19.91 -11.80 1.78
N GLU A 223 20.96 -12.59 2.03
CA GLU A 223 20.96 -13.99 1.62
C GLU A 223 19.82 -14.74 2.31
N GLY A 224 18.85 -15.17 1.50
CA GLY A 224 17.70 -15.94 1.98
C GLY A 224 16.54 -15.14 2.57
N ALA A 225 16.57 -13.79 2.61
CA ALA A 225 15.45 -12.99 3.10
C ALA A 225 15.35 -11.62 2.43
N ILE A 226 14.12 -11.11 2.35
CA ILE A 226 13.84 -9.70 2.01
C ILE A 226 13.02 -9.09 3.15
N TYR A 227 13.47 -7.93 3.61
CA TYR A 227 12.86 -7.18 4.71
C TYR A 227 12.24 -5.89 4.19
N ILE A 228 11.02 -5.59 4.65
CA ILE A 228 10.33 -4.33 4.35
C ILE A 228 9.97 -3.65 5.67
N ASN A 229 10.41 -2.41 5.87
CA ASN A 229 10.04 -1.59 7.02
C ASN A 229 9.81 -0.13 6.64
N ALA A 230 9.32 0.67 7.61
CA ALA A 230 9.04 2.08 7.43
C ALA A 230 9.94 2.98 8.32
N ALA A 231 11.21 2.59 8.54
CA ALA A 231 12.10 3.28 9.48
C ALA A 231 12.31 4.78 9.14
N LYS A 232 12.56 5.10 7.86
CA LYS A 232 12.70 6.52 7.43
C LYS A 232 11.39 7.31 7.60
N TYR A 233 10.25 6.64 7.42
CA TYR A 233 8.97 7.27 7.65
C TYR A 233 8.73 7.52 9.15
N ALA A 234 9.10 6.56 10.01
CA ALA A 234 9.05 6.73 11.47
C ALA A 234 9.91 7.92 11.93
N ASP A 235 11.11 8.09 11.41
CA ASP A 235 11.98 9.26 11.69
C ASP A 235 11.30 10.57 11.23
N THR A 236 10.70 10.58 10.05
CA THR A 236 9.95 11.74 9.54
C THR A 236 8.79 12.11 10.46
N ILE A 237 8.07 11.13 10.98
CA ILE A 237 6.95 11.31 11.92
C ILE A 237 7.45 11.80 13.28
N ALA A 238 8.55 11.24 13.78
CA ALA A 238 9.19 11.67 15.01
C ALA A 238 9.54 13.17 14.96
N LYS A 239 10.22 13.59 13.90
CA LYS A 239 10.58 15.01 13.67
C LYS A 239 9.35 15.91 13.51
N ARG A 240 8.36 15.47 12.72
CA ARG A 240 7.15 16.25 12.40
C ARG A 240 6.30 16.55 13.63
N PHE A 241 6.18 15.62 14.55
CA PHE A 241 5.32 15.72 15.73
C PHE A 241 6.10 15.85 17.04
N ALA A 242 7.43 16.04 16.98
CA ALA A 242 8.34 16.13 18.13
C ALA A 242 8.17 14.94 19.08
N ILE A 243 8.14 13.70 18.52
CA ILE A 243 7.99 12.48 19.29
C ILE A 243 9.37 11.94 19.66
N THR A 244 9.66 11.83 20.96
CA THR A 244 10.85 11.14 21.45
C THR A 244 10.55 9.66 21.61
N PRO A 245 11.38 8.74 21.09
CA PRO A 245 11.23 7.31 21.30
C PRO A 245 11.19 6.95 22.79
N THR A 246 10.24 6.11 23.17
CA THR A 246 10.07 5.61 24.55
C THR A 246 9.66 4.14 24.49
N ALA A 247 10.09 3.33 25.47
CA ALA A 247 9.76 1.91 25.51
C ALA A 247 8.24 1.70 25.70
N ILE A 248 7.55 1.31 24.62
CA ILE A 248 6.12 0.99 24.61
C ILE A 248 5.96 -0.42 24.04
N SER A 249 5.37 -1.32 24.82
CA SER A 249 5.25 -2.74 24.44
C SER A 249 4.10 -3.04 23.49
N THR A 250 3.01 -2.23 23.50
CA THR A 250 1.83 -2.44 22.64
C THR A 250 1.29 -1.10 22.16
N PRO A 251 0.80 -1.00 20.91
CA PRO A 251 0.38 0.27 20.32
C PRO A 251 -0.94 0.82 20.87
N TYR A 252 -1.71 0.04 21.58
CA TYR A 252 -3.06 0.40 22.03
C TYR A 252 -3.40 -0.20 23.39
N ARG A 253 -4.03 0.58 24.26
CA ARG A 253 -4.51 0.12 25.58
C ARG A 253 -6.02 0.05 25.60
N HIS A 254 -6.68 1.20 25.53
CA HIS A 254 -8.14 1.32 25.60
C HIS A 254 -8.55 2.78 25.41
N ALA A 255 -9.52 3.04 24.54
CA ALA A 255 -10.14 4.35 24.40
C ALA A 255 -11.66 4.18 24.50
N THR A 256 -12.16 4.12 25.72
CA THR A 256 -13.59 4.14 25.96
C THR A 256 -13.88 5.10 27.10
N GLY A 257 -14.44 6.26 26.74
CA GLY A 257 -15.20 7.15 27.58
C GLY A 257 -14.72 7.29 29.01
N LYS A 258 -13.43 7.65 29.23
CA LYS A 258 -13.00 7.97 30.59
C LYS A 258 -13.76 9.18 31.07
N GLU A 259 -14.21 9.10 32.30
CA GLU A 259 -14.75 10.24 33.03
C GLU A 259 -13.78 11.43 32.89
N GLY A 260 -14.27 12.57 32.35
CA GLY A 260 -13.45 13.75 32.07
C GLY A 260 -12.90 13.85 30.64
N SER A 261 -13.19 12.92 29.72
CA SER A 261 -12.82 13.09 28.30
C SER A 261 -13.63 14.24 27.67
N VAL A 262 -12.93 15.10 26.91
CA VAL A 262 -13.51 16.32 26.34
C VAL A 262 -13.31 16.33 24.83
N LEU A 263 -14.32 16.77 24.09
CA LEU A 263 -14.26 16.95 22.64
C LEU A 263 -13.13 17.91 22.25
N LEU A 264 -12.36 17.54 21.24
CA LEU A 264 -11.29 18.38 20.72
C LEU A 264 -11.86 19.61 19.99
N LYS A 265 -11.21 20.75 20.16
CA LYS A 265 -11.47 21.96 19.37
C LYS A 265 -11.06 21.73 17.89
N PRO A 266 -11.55 22.55 16.93
CA PRO A 266 -11.28 22.34 15.49
C PRO A 266 -9.78 22.19 15.12
N ALA A 267 -8.88 22.91 15.77
CA ALA A 267 -7.43 22.75 15.57
C ALA A 267 -6.94 21.39 16.06
N GLY A 268 -7.43 20.90 17.20
CA GLY A 268 -7.14 19.57 17.73
C GLY A 268 -7.67 18.46 16.82
N ILE A 269 -8.88 18.62 16.26
CA ILE A 269 -9.45 17.67 15.27
C ILE A 269 -8.54 17.57 14.05
N ARG A 270 -8.11 18.70 13.47
CA ARG A 270 -7.18 18.70 12.33
C ARG A 270 -5.83 18.03 12.66
N ASN A 271 -5.31 18.25 13.87
CA ASN A 271 -4.09 17.59 14.33
C ASN A 271 -4.28 16.08 14.49
N TYR A 272 -5.41 15.66 15.09
CA TYR A 272 -5.79 14.25 15.19
C TYR A 272 -5.85 13.57 13.82
N GLN A 273 -6.55 14.19 12.85
CA GLN A 273 -6.68 13.68 11.48
C GLN A 273 -5.32 13.53 10.78
N LYS A 274 -4.42 14.51 10.93
CA LYS A 274 -3.05 14.44 10.38
C LYS A 274 -2.25 13.29 10.98
N LYS A 275 -2.30 13.11 12.30
CA LYS A 275 -1.62 12.05 13.02
C LYS A 275 -2.16 10.67 12.65
N LEU A 276 -3.49 10.54 12.61
CA LEU A 276 -4.14 9.29 12.23
C LEU A 276 -3.83 8.88 10.79
N GLY A 277 -3.81 9.84 9.84
CA GLY A 277 -3.39 9.56 8.45
C GLY A 277 -1.97 8.99 8.37
N CYS A 278 -1.06 9.47 9.23
CA CYS A 278 0.30 8.93 9.30
C CYS A 278 0.31 7.48 9.85
N LEU A 279 -0.48 7.20 10.88
CA LEU A 279 -0.59 5.85 11.44
C LEU A 279 -1.22 4.87 10.44
N LEU A 280 -2.29 5.29 9.74
CA LEU A 280 -2.95 4.49 8.70
C LEU A 280 -2.00 4.13 7.57
N PHE A 281 -1.15 5.06 7.11
CA PHE A 281 -0.15 4.75 6.09
C PHE A 281 0.77 3.60 6.53
N ALA A 282 1.34 3.66 7.74
CA ALA A 282 2.19 2.59 8.25
C ALA A 282 1.42 1.27 8.37
N ALA A 283 0.17 1.30 8.89
CA ALA A 283 -0.67 0.14 9.10
C ALA A 283 -0.99 -0.62 7.80
N VAL A 284 -1.27 0.08 6.69
CA VAL A 284 -1.65 -0.56 5.42
C VAL A 284 -0.43 -0.97 4.57
N THR A 285 0.74 -0.38 4.82
CA THR A 285 1.94 -0.64 4.01
C THR A 285 2.76 -1.83 4.50
N CYS A 286 3.25 -1.79 5.74
CA CYS A 286 4.17 -2.80 6.28
C CYS A 286 4.05 -3.04 7.79
N ARG A 287 3.06 -2.44 8.48
CA ARG A 287 2.87 -2.53 9.94
C ARG A 287 1.47 -3.05 10.28
N PRO A 288 1.17 -4.34 10.00
CA PRO A 288 -0.11 -4.94 10.36
C PRO A 288 -0.45 -4.84 11.87
N ASP A 289 0.53 -4.82 12.74
CA ASP A 289 0.43 -4.58 14.18
C ASP A 289 -0.22 -3.23 14.56
N LEU A 290 -0.21 -2.27 13.67
CA LEU A 290 -0.87 -0.97 13.82
C LEU A 290 -2.28 -0.93 13.23
N SER A 291 -2.75 -2.00 12.57
CA SER A 291 -4.03 -1.98 11.85
C SER A 291 -5.23 -1.87 12.77
N TYR A 292 -5.25 -2.61 13.88
CA TYR A 292 -6.32 -2.51 14.87
C TYR A 292 -6.40 -1.12 15.51
N PRO A 293 -5.32 -0.56 16.12
CA PRO A 293 -5.37 0.77 16.70
C PRO A 293 -5.72 1.85 15.67
N ALA A 294 -5.17 1.80 14.46
CA ALA A 294 -5.48 2.77 13.40
C ALA A 294 -6.95 2.72 13.00
N SER A 295 -7.49 1.52 12.80
CA SER A 295 -8.90 1.31 12.44
C SER A 295 -9.86 1.69 13.58
N GLN A 296 -9.50 1.38 14.83
CA GLN A 296 -10.29 1.75 15.99
C GLN A 296 -10.36 3.28 16.16
N LEU A 297 -9.22 3.94 16.09
CA LEU A 297 -9.13 5.40 16.21
C LEU A 297 -9.76 6.15 15.02
N ALA A 298 -9.84 5.51 13.84
CA ALA A 298 -10.53 6.09 12.68
C ALA A 298 -12.04 6.24 12.90
N THR A 299 -12.65 5.47 13.79
CA THR A 299 -14.07 5.62 14.11
C THR A 299 -14.40 7.00 14.70
N TYR A 300 -13.44 7.62 15.36
CA TYR A 300 -13.58 8.94 16.01
C TYR A 300 -13.10 10.12 15.15
N LEU A 301 -12.82 9.90 13.85
CA LEU A 301 -12.22 10.91 12.96
C LEU A 301 -12.97 12.25 12.89
N LYS A 302 -14.31 12.20 13.01
CA LYS A 302 -15.18 13.39 12.95
C LYS A 302 -15.31 14.12 14.29
N ARG A 303 -15.29 13.37 15.40
CA ARG A 303 -15.51 13.89 16.75
C ARG A 303 -14.57 13.25 17.77
N PRO A 304 -13.25 13.45 17.60
CA PRO A 304 -12.28 12.90 18.54
C PRO A 304 -12.29 13.67 19.88
N GLU A 305 -12.06 12.94 20.95
CA GLU A 305 -11.89 13.46 22.31
C GLU A 305 -10.43 13.40 22.75
N THR A 306 -10.14 13.99 23.91
CA THR A 306 -8.79 14.03 24.49
C THR A 306 -8.22 12.63 24.73
N GLU A 307 -9.04 11.66 25.12
CA GLU A 307 -8.64 10.27 25.30
C GLU A 307 -8.24 9.62 23.97
N HIS A 308 -9.02 9.81 22.91
CA HIS A 308 -8.70 9.30 21.57
C HIS A 308 -7.36 9.87 21.07
N LEU A 309 -7.08 11.15 21.35
CA LEU A 309 -5.79 11.75 21.03
C LEU A 309 -4.64 11.16 21.86
N ALA A 310 -4.87 10.84 23.12
CA ALA A 310 -3.87 10.19 23.97
C ALA A 310 -3.50 8.80 23.45
N GLU A 311 -4.50 7.97 23.08
CA GLU A 311 -4.26 6.65 22.50
C GLU A 311 -3.61 6.73 21.10
N LEU A 312 -3.98 7.72 20.27
CA LEU A 312 -3.31 7.97 18.99
C LEU A 312 -1.85 8.36 19.18
N ASN A 313 -1.55 9.22 20.16
CA ASN A 313 -0.17 9.56 20.51
C ASN A 313 0.60 8.31 20.97
N ARG A 314 -0.01 7.45 21.80
CA ARG A 314 0.59 6.18 22.21
C ARG A 314 0.94 5.30 21.00
N ALA A 315 0.01 5.13 20.05
CA ALA A 315 0.26 4.33 18.86
C ALA A 315 1.40 4.91 17.99
N LEU A 316 1.49 6.24 17.91
CA LEU A 316 2.60 6.92 17.21
C LEU A 316 3.93 6.78 17.96
N HIS A 317 3.93 6.88 19.29
CA HIS A 317 5.13 6.61 20.09
C HIS A 317 5.62 5.17 19.91
N TYR A 318 4.71 4.19 19.94
CA TYR A 318 5.05 2.80 19.64
C TYR A 318 5.67 2.66 18.25
N PHE A 319 5.05 3.24 17.21
CA PHE A 319 5.58 3.20 15.84
C PHE A 319 6.97 3.81 15.71
N VAL A 320 7.17 5.00 16.31
CA VAL A 320 8.47 5.70 16.31
C VAL A 320 9.53 4.95 17.10
N SER A 321 9.15 4.27 18.19
CA SER A 321 10.07 3.51 19.04
C SER A 321 10.39 2.12 18.52
N THR A 322 9.65 1.65 17.50
CA THR A 322 9.86 0.35 16.87
C THR A 322 10.07 0.47 15.35
N PRO A 323 11.01 1.32 14.87
CA PRO A 323 11.14 1.66 13.45
C PRO A 323 11.58 0.46 12.60
N MET A 324 12.27 -0.49 13.22
CA MET A 324 12.81 -1.69 12.55
C MET A 324 11.81 -2.85 12.50
N ILE A 325 10.66 -2.75 13.17
CA ILE A 325 9.60 -3.74 12.99
C ILE A 325 9.01 -3.59 11.58
N GLY A 326 8.88 -4.71 10.87
CA GLY A 326 8.39 -4.76 9.50
C GLY A 326 8.04 -6.17 9.06
N LEU A 327 7.94 -6.37 7.77
CA LEU A 327 7.62 -7.65 7.15
C LEU A 327 8.90 -8.35 6.73
N THR A 328 8.96 -9.65 6.97
CA THR A 328 10.04 -10.51 6.54
C THR A 328 9.52 -11.58 5.57
N TYR A 329 10.21 -11.74 4.47
CA TYR A 329 9.95 -12.77 3.45
C TYR A 329 11.15 -13.69 3.41
N TYR A 330 10.93 -14.96 3.74
CA TYR A 330 12.00 -15.97 3.82
C TYR A 330 12.03 -16.82 2.56
N LYS A 331 13.27 -17.17 2.13
CA LYS A 331 13.51 -18.18 1.11
C LYS A 331 13.46 -19.55 1.76
N ASN A 332 12.33 -20.22 1.66
CA ASN A 332 12.25 -21.62 1.99
C ASN A 332 12.07 -22.44 0.71
N ALA A 333 13.03 -23.35 0.42
CA ALA A 333 13.13 -23.98 -0.89
C ALA A 333 12.45 -25.35 -0.97
N THR A 334 11.86 -25.85 0.12
CA THR A 334 11.53 -27.29 0.25
C THR A 334 10.03 -27.61 0.27
N THR A 335 9.18 -26.61 0.51
CA THR A 335 7.73 -26.84 0.58
C THR A 335 6.97 -26.15 -0.56
N PRO A 336 5.89 -26.74 -1.10
CA PRO A 336 4.99 -26.05 -2.02
C PRO A 336 4.49 -24.74 -1.42
N THR A 337 4.30 -23.74 -2.27
CA THR A 337 3.72 -22.47 -1.84
C THR A 337 2.22 -22.59 -1.73
N GLU A 338 1.66 -22.20 -0.60
CA GLU A 338 0.22 -22.21 -0.33
C GLU A 338 -0.26 -20.81 0.03
N LEU A 339 -1.48 -20.49 -0.36
CA LEU A 339 -2.16 -19.27 0.09
C LEU A 339 -2.97 -19.62 1.34
N VAL A 340 -2.55 -19.08 2.48
CA VAL A 340 -3.15 -19.34 3.78
C VAL A 340 -3.69 -18.04 4.38
N GLY A 341 -4.93 -18.08 4.87
CA GLY A 341 -5.60 -16.99 5.56
C GLY A 341 -5.94 -17.34 7.02
N TYR A 342 -5.91 -16.33 7.87
CA TYR A 342 -6.43 -16.38 9.25
C TYR A 342 -7.51 -15.32 9.38
N VAL A 343 -8.65 -15.67 9.99
CA VAL A 343 -9.78 -14.76 10.18
C VAL A 343 -10.29 -14.83 11.61
N ASP A 344 -10.59 -13.66 12.16
CA ASP A 344 -11.16 -13.49 13.50
C ASP A 344 -12.17 -12.35 13.50
N ALA A 345 -13.13 -12.38 14.41
CA ALA A 345 -14.00 -11.25 14.71
C ALA A 345 -14.12 -11.01 16.21
N ASP A 346 -14.00 -9.74 16.61
CA ASP A 346 -14.55 -9.40 17.93
C ASP A 346 -16.07 -9.33 17.84
N HIS A 347 -16.77 -9.77 18.89
CA HIS A 347 -18.22 -9.65 18.96
C HIS A 347 -18.63 -8.41 19.77
N ALA A 348 -19.34 -7.47 19.08
CA ALA A 348 -19.95 -6.31 19.72
C ALA A 348 -18.96 -5.40 20.50
N GLY A 349 -17.68 -5.34 20.07
CA GLY A 349 -16.61 -4.63 20.78
C GLY A 349 -16.68 -3.11 20.68
N ASP A 350 -17.47 -2.54 19.77
CA ASP A 350 -17.71 -1.10 19.71
C ASP A 350 -18.67 -0.67 20.80
N ALA A 351 -18.21 0.18 21.71
CA ALA A 351 -18.99 0.62 22.88
C ALA A 351 -20.21 1.48 22.48
N ASP A 352 -20.12 2.25 21.41
CA ASP A 352 -21.13 3.24 20.99
C ASP A 352 -22.31 2.59 20.25
N ASN A 353 -22.05 1.57 19.43
CA ASN A 353 -23.06 1.01 18.54
C ASN A 353 -23.07 -0.53 18.46
N ARG A 354 -22.30 -1.19 19.34
CA ARG A 354 -22.23 -2.67 19.47
C ARG A 354 -21.89 -3.39 18.16
N ARG A 355 -21.23 -2.72 17.22
CA ARG A 355 -20.73 -3.36 16.00
C ARG A 355 -19.46 -4.14 16.28
N SER A 356 -19.34 -5.24 15.59
CA SER A 356 -18.17 -6.13 15.62
C SER A 356 -17.05 -5.61 14.73
N ARG A 357 -15.88 -6.19 14.85
CA ARG A 357 -14.72 -5.90 14.02
C ARG A 357 -14.24 -7.16 13.31
N THR A 358 -13.99 -7.06 12.03
CA THR A 358 -13.37 -8.09 11.21
C THR A 358 -11.86 -7.89 11.19
N GLY A 359 -11.11 -8.97 11.43
CA GLY A 359 -9.68 -9.06 11.19
C GLY A 359 -9.37 -10.26 10.31
N TYR A 360 -8.53 -10.06 9.30
CA TYR A 360 -7.95 -11.17 8.55
C TYR A 360 -6.53 -10.86 8.11
N ILE A 361 -5.75 -11.91 7.90
CA ILE A 361 -4.41 -11.83 7.31
C ILE A 361 -4.17 -13.00 6.39
N TYR A 362 -3.55 -12.74 5.24
CA TYR A 362 -3.12 -13.73 4.26
C TYR A 362 -1.61 -13.77 4.15
N ARG A 363 -1.10 -14.99 4.01
CA ARG A 363 0.31 -15.29 3.78
C ARG A 363 0.47 -16.19 2.57
N LEU A 364 1.59 -16.04 1.87
CA LEU A 364 2.12 -17.11 1.04
C LEU A 364 3.04 -17.95 1.92
N GLU A 365 2.60 -19.15 2.29
CA GLU A 365 3.40 -20.05 3.11
C GLU A 365 4.43 -20.80 2.26
N PRO A 366 5.65 -20.96 2.75
CA PRO A 366 6.23 -20.46 4.02
C PRO A 366 6.91 -19.09 3.91
N ILE A 367 6.58 -18.27 2.92
CA ILE A 367 7.32 -17.08 2.49
C ILE A 367 7.06 -15.87 3.38
N GLY A 368 5.78 -15.44 3.54
CA GLY A 368 5.46 -14.26 4.34
C GLY A 368 4.09 -13.63 4.05
N PRO A 369 3.73 -12.56 4.77
CA PRO A 369 2.41 -11.94 4.70
C PRO A 369 2.25 -11.07 3.44
N ILE A 370 1.07 -11.17 2.79
CA ILE A 370 0.78 -10.42 1.56
C ILE A 370 -0.43 -9.49 1.67
N SER A 371 -1.40 -9.81 2.51
CA SER A 371 -2.58 -8.96 2.71
C SER A 371 -3.13 -9.09 4.13
N TRP A 372 -3.69 -8.00 4.67
CA TRP A 372 -4.37 -7.97 5.97
C TRP A 372 -5.36 -6.82 6.03
N GLN A 373 -6.32 -6.95 6.92
CA GLN A 373 -7.30 -5.91 7.22
C GLN A 373 -7.74 -5.97 8.68
N SER A 374 -8.02 -4.79 9.25
CA SER A 374 -8.82 -4.59 10.44
C SER A 374 -9.91 -3.58 10.11
N SER A 375 -11.17 -3.97 10.19
CA SER A 375 -12.29 -3.09 9.82
C SER A 375 -13.51 -3.33 10.69
N LYS A 376 -14.24 -2.24 11.00
CA LYS A 376 -15.52 -2.32 11.69
C LYS A 376 -16.59 -2.88 10.76
N GLN A 377 -17.39 -3.81 11.24
CA GLN A 377 -18.50 -4.38 10.47
C GLN A 377 -19.63 -3.37 10.27
N GLU A 378 -20.24 -3.38 9.11
CA GLU A 378 -21.38 -2.50 8.80
C GLU A 378 -22.69 -2.99 9.45
N LEU A 379 -22.82 -4.29 9.65
CA LEU A 379 -23.97 -4.92 10.30
C LEU A 379 -23.70 -5.13 11.79
N ILE A 380 -24.76 -5.17 12.57
CA ILE A 380 -24.72 -5.60 13.97
C ILE A 380 -24.94 -7.12 13.98
N ALA A 381 -23.94 -7.87 14.41
CA ALA A 381 -24.02 -9.31 14.56
C ALA A 381 -24.79 -9.67 15.86
N LEU A 382 -25.74 -10.58 15.76
CA LEU A 382 -26.58 -11.01 16.89
C LEU A 382 -25.92 -12.09 17.76
N SER A 383 -24.81 -12.66 17.29
CA SER A 383 -24.02 -13.64 18.01
C SER A 383 -22.55 -13.59 17.60
N SER A 384 -21.66 -14.19 18.40
CA SER A 384 -20.24 -14.33 18.04
C SER A 384 -20.07 -15.11 16.73
N ALA A 385 -20.80 -16.22 16.54
CA ALA A 385 -20.77 -17.01 15.32
C ALA A 385 -21.17 -16.21 14.07
N GLU A 386 -22.13 -15.27 14.23
CA GLU A 386 -22.52 -14.39 13.14
C GLU A 386 -21.44 -13.36 12.82
N ALA A 387 -20.82 -12.74 13.83
CA ALA A 387 -19.70 -11.82 13.65
C ALA A 387 -18.54 -12.50 12.92
N GLU A 388 -18.19 -13.72 13.33
CA GLU A 388 -17.18 -14.55 12.68
C GLU A 388 -17.55 -14.89 11.24
N TYR A 389 -18.82 -15.19 10.97
CA TYR A 389 -19.27 -15.51 9.61
C TYR A 389 -19.20 -14.28 8.68
N ILE A 390 -19.53 -13.09 9.18
CA ILE A 390 -19.37 -11.84 8.43
C ILE A 390 -17.88 -11.59 8.12
N ALA A 391 -17.00 -11.85 9.09
CA ALA A 391 -15.57 -11.74 8.90
C ALA A 391 -15.06 -12.77 7.86
N LEU A 392 -15.49 -14.03 7.97
CA LEU A 392 -15.17 -15.08 7.03
C LEU A 392 -15.57 -14.73 5.60
N CYS A 393 -16.76 -14.16 5.39
CA CYS A 393 -17.20 -13.72 4.07
C CYS A 393 -16.29 -12.62 3.50
N SER A 394 -15.86 -11.67 4.33
CA SER A 394 -14.95 -10.60 3.92
C SER A 394 -13.57 -11.13 3.57
N ALA A 395 -13.04 -12.03 4.40
CA ALA A 395 -11.78 -12.70 4.16
C ALA A 395 -11.82 -13.58 2.89
N THR A 396 -12.91 -14.33 2.66
CA THR A 396 -13.09 -15.14 1.45
C THR A 396 -13.00 -14.31 0.17
N LYS A 397 -13.57 -13.10 0.14
CA LYS A 397 -13.45 -12.19 -1.02
C LYS A 397 -12.00 -11.82 -1.30
N GLU A 398 -11.24 -11.49 -0.25
CA GLU A 398 -9.82 -11.16 -0.38
C GLU A 398 -9.02 -12.38 -0.86
N GLY A 399 -9.25 -13.57 -0.29
CA GLY A 399 -8.56 -14.81 -0.68
C GLY A 399 -8.78 -15.16 -2.16
N LEU A 400 -10.01 -15.01 -2.66
CA LEU A 400 -10.32 -15.18 -4.08
C LEU A 400 -9.57 -14.18 -4.96
N TYR A 401 -9.59 -12.91 -4.58
CA TYR A 401 -8.84 -11.86 -5.29
C TYR A 401 -7.34 -12.17 -5.35
N LEU A 402 -6.74 -12.56 -4.21
CA LEU A 402 -5.32 -12.91 -4.15
C LEU A 402 -4.98 -14.11 -5.01
N ARG A 403 -5.81 -15.17 -4.95
CA ARG A 403 -5.63 -16.36 -5.76
C ARG A 403 -5.69 -16.05 -7.25
N GLU A 404 -6.70 -15.30 -7.70
CA GLU A 404 -6.86 -14.92 -9.10
C GLU A 404 -5.70 -14.04 -9.57
N LEU A 405 -5.24 -13.10 -8.74
CA LEU A 405 -4.08 -12.27 -9.07
C LEU A 405 -2.78 -13.09 -9.20
N LEU A 406 -2.58 -14.09 -8.34
CA LEU A 406 -1.42 -14.99 -8.40
C LEU A 406 -1.48 -15.91 -9.64
N GLU A 407 -2.66 -16.42 -10.01
CA GLU A 407 -2.88 -17.21 -11.23
C GLU A 407 -2.61 -16.36 -12.50
N GLU A 408 -3.15 -15.13 -12.60
CA GLU A 408 -2.93 -14.22 -13.71
C GLU A 408 -1.45 -13.87 -13.89
N ALA A 409 -0.77 -13.65 -12.77
CA ALA A 409 0.66 -13.42 -12.77
C ALA A 409 1.47 -14.68 -13.11
N LYS A 410 0.85 -15.85 -13.26
CA LYS A 410 1.47 -17.17 -13.48
C LYS A 410 2.54 -17.50 -12.45
N LEU A 411 2.26 -17.18 -11.20
CA LEU A 411 3.23 -17.30 -10.11
C LEU A 411 3.10 -18.61 -9.35
N ALA A 412 1.85 -19.10 -9.22
CA ALA A 412 1.53 -20.40 -8.63
C ALA A 412 0.23 -20.92 -9.25
N GLU A 413 0.14 -22.23 -9.38
CA GLU A 413 -1.12 -22.91 -9.62
C GLU A 413 -1.72 -23.22 -8.24
N LEU A 414 -2.67 -22.40 -7.82
CA LEU A 414 -3.35 -22.52 -6.54
C LEU A 414 -4.80 -22.98 -6.77
N PRO A 415 -5.09 -24.26 -6.65
CA PRO A 415 -6.45 -24.79 -6.88
C PRO A 415 -7.44 -24.21 -5.87
N ASN A 416 -7.02 -24.01 -4.63
CA ASN A 416 -7.76 -23.45 -3.52
C ASN A 416 -6.85 -22.56 -2.65
N PHE A 417 -7.43 -22.01 -1.59
CA PHE A 417 -6.70 -21.43 -0.46
C PHE A 417 -7.31 -21.93 0.86
N THR A 418 -6.47 -22.05 1.88
CA THR A 418 -6.89 -22.47 3.21
C THR A 418 -7.18 -21.25 4.08
N MET A 419 -8.32 -21.27 4.79
CA MET A 419 -8.71 -20.26 5.75
C MET A 419 -8.85 -20.88 7.14
N PHE A 420 -8.10 -20.36 8.10
CA PHE A 420 -8.19 -20.75 9.50
C PHE A 420 -9.13 -19.83 10.26
N CYS A 421 -10.05 -20.45 11.02
CA CYS A 421 -11.02 -19.80 11.90
C CYS A 421 -11.04 -20.53 13.24
N ASP A 422 -11.19 -19.81 14.35
CA ASP A 422 -11.24 -20.42 15.69
C ASP A 422 -12.68 -20.67 16.18
N ASN A 423 -13.69 -20.25 15.42
CA ASN A 423 -15.09 -20.43 15.77
C ASN A 423 -15.69 -21.67 15.10
N GLN A 424 -15.75 -22.79 15.83
CA GLN A 424 -16.31 -24.05 15.33
C GLN A 424 -17.78 -23.91 14.87
N SER A 425 -18.57 -23.03 15.49
CA SER A 425 -19.96 -22.80 15.09
C SER A 425 -20.02 -22.11 13.72
N ALA A 426 -19.17 -21.15 13.44
CA ALA A 426 -19.07 -20.50 12.13
C ALA A 426 -18.64 -21.51 11.05
N ILE A 427 -17.65 -22.36 11.35
CA ILE A 427 -17.19 -23.44 10.45
C ILE A 427 -18.32 -24.45 10.18
N HIS A 428 -19.04 -24.87 11.22
CA HIS A 428 -20.17 -25.78 11.08
C HIS A 428 -21.29 -25.19 10.21
N ILE A 429 -21.61 -23.91 10.40
CA ILE A 429 -22.59 -23.18 9.57
C ILE A 429 -22.13 -23.17 8.10
N ALA A 430 -20.85 -22.93 7.82
CA ALA A 430 -20.30 -22.88 6.47
C ALA A 430 -20.38 -24.23 5.74
N ASN A 431 -20.12 -25.33 6.46
CA ASN A 431 -20.05 -26.69 5.90
C ASN A 431 -21.42 -27.42 5.87
N LYS A 432 -22.44 -26.91 6.59
CA LYS A 432 -23.72 -27.63 6.74
C LYS A 432 -24.56 -27.58 5.48
N SER A 433 -25.10 -28.74 5.08
CA SER A 433 -26.12 -28.82 4.03
C SER A 433 -27.48 -28.45 4.60
N GLY A 434 -27.99 -27.29 4.20
CA GLY A 434 -29.34 -26.81 4.56
C GLY A 434 -29.35 -25.46 5.27
N PHE A 435 -30.40 -24.70 5.01
CA PHE A 435 -30.56 -23.30 5.50
C PHE A 435 -31.18 -23.31 6.91
N ALA A 436 -30.51 -22.78 7.89
CA ALA A 436 -31.11 -22.55 9.19
C ALA A 436 -31.94 -21.26 9.17
N ASN A 437 -33.22 -21.33 9.58
CA ASN A 437 -34.12 -20.18 9.61
C ASN A 437 -33.60 -18.95 10.41
N ARG A 438 -32.59 -19.14 11.24
CA ARG A 438 -31.98 -18.11 12.10
C ARG A 438 -30.98 -17.20 11.38
N THR A 439 -30.58 -17.49 10.13
CA THR A 439 -29.55 -16.75 9.40
C THR A 439 -30.06 -16.00 8.15
N LYS A 440 -31.37 -15.76 8.05
CA LYS A 440 -32.01 -15.12 6.89
C LYS A 440 -31.42 -13.75 6.53
N HIS A 441 -31.02 -12.95 7.51
CA HIS A 441 -30.48 -11.61 7.33
C HIS A 441 -29.01 -11.59 6.83
N ILE A 442 -28.28 -12.72 6.92
CA ILE A 442 -26.95 -12.90 6.33
C ILE A 442 -26.94 -13.91 5.19
N SER A 443 -28.11 -14.28 4.66
CA SER A 443 -28.29 -15.36 3.70
C SER A 443 -27.36 -15.28 2.48
N LEU A 444 -27.18 -14.10 1.88
CA LEU A 444 -26.30 -13.91 0.73
C LEU A 444 -24.82 -14.20 1.07
N ARG A 445 -24.38 -13.81 2.27
CA ARG A 445 -23.01 -14.10 2.74
C ARG A 445 -22.84 -15.59 3.00
N TYR A 446 -23.87 -16.22 3.56
CA TYR A 446 -23.90 -17.66 3.79
C TYR A 446 -23.73 -18.42 2.47
N PHE A 447 -24.59 -18.18 1.50
CA PHE A 447 -24.52 -18.84 0.21
C PHE A 447 -23.22 -18.55 -0.54
N PHE A 448 -22.67 -17.35 -0.43
CA PHE A 448 -21.40 -17.00 -1.06
C PHE A 448 -20.24 -17.86 -0.54
N VAL A 449 -20.04 -17.94 0.78
CA VAL A 449 -18.95 -18.73 1.37
C VAL A 449 -19.13 -20.21 1.07
N LYS A 450 -20.34 -20.72 1.25
CA LYS A 450 -20.68 -22.11 0.97
C LYS A 450 -20.41 -22.49 -0.48
N ASP A 451 -20.84 -21.66 -1.47
CA ASP A 451 -20.54 -21.88 -2.88
C ASP A 451 -19.03 -22.04 -3.15
N LYS A 452 -18.19 -21.27 -2.43
CA LYS A 452 -16.73 -21.36 -2.62
C LYS A 452 -16.13 -22.63 -2.02
N ILE A 453 -16.67 -23.11 -0.91
CA ILE A 453 -16.29 -24.39 -0.31
C ILE A 453 -16.73 -25.54 -1.23
N GLU A 454 -17.99 -25.57 -1.67
CA GLU A 454 -18.53 -26.61 -2.55
C GLU A 454 -17.82 -26.71 -3.90
N LYS A 455 -17.35 -25.57 -4.42
CA LYS A 455 -16.53 -25.50 -5.64
C LYS A 455 -15.04 -25.82 -5.42
N GLY A 456 -14.64 -26.19 -4.20
CA GLY A 456 -13.24 -26.47 -3.88
C GLY A 456 -12.30 -25.28 -4.04
N ARG A 457 -12.82 -24.05 -3.91
CA ARG A 457 -12.02 -22.82 -4.02
C ARG A 457 -11.51 -22.35 -2.67
N LEU A 458 -12.19 -22.69 -1.60
CA LEU A 458 -11.90 -22.40 -0.21
C LEU A 458 -11.92 -23.69 0.59
N GLU A 459 -10.85 -23.94 1.33
CA GLU A 459 -10.78 -24.94 2.39
C GLU A 459 -10.85 -24.21 3.74
N LEU A 460 -11.82 -24.57 4.56
CA LEU A 460 -12.04 -23.95 5.88
C LEU A 460 -11.60 -24.90 6.97
N SER A 461 -10.60 -24.51 7.76
CA SER A 461 -9.99 -25.30 8.80
C SER A 461 -10.08 -24.64 10.17
N TYR A 462 -10.19 -25.44 11.20
CA TYR A 462 -10.17 -24.97 12.58
C TYR A 462 -8.73 -24.64 13.02
N CYS A 463 -8.60 -23.53 13.73
CA CYS A 463 -7.36 -23.11 14.40
C CYS A 463 -7.67 -22.79 15.86
N PRO A 464 -6.91 -23.32 16.85
CA PRO A 464 -7.10 -22.93 18.24
C PRO A 464 -6.90 -21.43 18.43
N THR A 465 -7.69 -20.82 19.33
CA THR A 465 -7.56 -19.36 19.63
C THR A 465 -6.15 -18.98 20.10
N SER A 466 -5.41 -19.90 20.75
CA SER A 466 -4.01 -19.69 21.10
C SER A 466 -3.10 -19.42 19.90
N GLU A 467 -3.45 -19.98 18.74
CA GLU A 467 -2.69 -19.93 17.47
C GLU A 467 -3.31 -18.98 16.44
N MET A 468 -4.46 -18.34 16.78
CA MET A 468 -5.15 -17.43 15.87
C MET A 468 -4.32 -16.16 15.63
N ALA A 469 -3.67 -16.12 14.46
CA ALA A 469 -2.83 -15.00 14.07
C ALA A 469 -3.61 -13.70 13.86
N ALA A 470 -4.91 -13.76 13.53
CA ALA A 470 -5.74 -12.58 13.27
C ALA A 470 -6.24 -11.86 14.54
N ASP A 471 -6.04 -12.43 15.74
CA ASP A 471 -6.49 -11.85 17.03
C ASP A 471 -6.05 -10.39 17.24
N TYR A 472 -4.81 -10.06 16.89
CA TYR A 472 -4.27 -8.69 17.07
C TYR A 472 -4.83 -7.66 16.07
N LEU A 473 -5.62 -8.11 15.10
CA LEU A 473 -6.33 -7.27 14.13
C LEU A 473 -7.77 -6.94 14.59
N THR A 474 -8.29 -7.62 15.61
CA THR A 474 -9.67 -7.46 16.06
C THR A 474 -9.78 -6.90 17.46
N LYS A 475 -8.82 -7.17 18.32
CA LYS A 475 -8.86 -6.82 19.75
C LYS A 475 -7.51 -6.35 20.29
N LYS A 476 -7.56 -5.70 21.43
CA LYS A 476 -6.34 -5.39 22.19
C LYS A 476 -5.81 -6.67 22.83
N LEU A 477 -4.52 -6.87 22.75
CA LEU A 477 -3.84 -8.03 23.34
C LEU A 477 -2.81 -7.61 24.40
N GLY A 478 -2.56 -8.47 25.37
CA GLY A 478 -1.39 -8.38 26.21
C GLY A 478 -0.11 -8.59 25.41
N LYS A 479 1.02 -8.10 25.95
CA LYS A 479 2.32 -8.10 25.27
C LYS A 479 2.69 -9.47 24.67
N GLN A 480 2.66 -10.53 25.47
CA GLN A 480 3.08 -11.87 25.02
C GLN A 480 2.27 -12.39 23.82
N LYS A 481 0.93 -12.34 23.90
CA LYS A 481 0.07 -12.78 22.80
C LYS A 481 0.21 -11.88 21.57
N PHE A 482 0.37 -10.57 21.77
CA PHE A 482 0.59 -9.60 20.69
C PHE A 482 1.88 -9.90 19.92
N GLU A 483 3.00 -10.09 20.62
CA GLU A 483 4.29 -10.45 20.03
C GLU A 483 4.24 -11.82 19.35
N TYR A 484 3.53 -12.79 19.93
CA TYR A 484 3.32 -14.10 19.33
C TYR A 484 2.53 -14.02 18.01
N CYS A 485 1.44 -13.25 17.96
CA CYS A 485 0.71 -13.04 16.70
C CYS A 485 1.60 -12.39 15.63
N MET A 486 2.42 -11.41 16.00
CA MET A 486 3.38 -10.80 15.09
C MET A 486 4.38 -11.83 14.52
N LEU A 487 4.90 -12.71 15.38
CA LEU A 487 5.83 -13.77 14.96
C LEU A 487 5.17 -14.76 13.99
N LEU A 488 3.95 -15.19 14.30
CA LEU A 488 3.19 -16.14 13.46
C LEU A 488 3.05 -15.65 12.01
N ILE A 489 2.97 -14.33 11.80
CA ILE A 489 2.76 -13.77 10.46
C ILE A 489 4.06 -13.38 9.75
N GLY A 490 5.22 -13.57 10.37
CA GLY A 490 6.49 -13.11 9.80
C GLY A 490 6.72 -11.60 9.97
N GLN A 491 6.12 -10.98 10.98
CA GLN A 491 6.42 -9.62 11.40
C GLN A 491 7.41 -9.65 12.55
N SER A 492 8.60 -9.15 12.33
CA SER A 492 9.68 -9.18 13.34
C SER A 492 10.50 -7.89 13.31
N GLN A 493 11.30 -7.71 14.35
CA GLN A 493 12.34 -6.69 14.33
C GLN A 493 13.45 -7.13 13.39
N VAL A 494 13.72 -6.32 12.40
CA VAL A 494 14.84 -6.53 11.47
C VAL A 494 16.14 -6.18 12.21
N ILE A 495 16.87 -7.19 12.68
CA ILE A 495 18.17 -6.98 13.33
C ILE A 495 19.17 -6.62 12.24
N SER A 496 19.86 -5.48 12.36
CA SER A 496 21.01 -5.18 11.51
C SER A 496 22.17 -6.08 11.89
N SER A 497 22.86 -6.66 10.91
CA SER A 497 24.10 -7.43 11.13
C SER A 497 25.20 -6.63 11.85
N ASP A 498 25.04 -5.32 11.97
CA ASP A 498 26.00 -4.40 12.59
C ASP A 498 25.71 -4.12 14.08
N THR A 499 24.66 -4.72 14.68
CA THR A 499 24.44 -4.59 16.12
C THR A 499 25.20 -5.66 16.90
N PRO A 500 25.86 -5.32 18.01
CA PRO A 500 26.64 -6.28 18.83
C PRO A 500 25.86 -7.49 19.33
N GLU A 501 24.52 -7.40 19.40
CA GLU A 501 23.62 -8.48 19.82
C GLU A 501 23.47 -9.61 18.79
N ALA A 502 23.80 -9.37 17.51
CA ALA A 502 23.72 -10.40 16.48
C ALA A 502 24.82 -11.45 16.57
N LYS A 503 25.92 -11.16 17.28
CA LYS A 503 27.05 -12.10 17.46
C LYS A 503 26.85 -13.09 18.61
N GLY A 504 25.89 -12.86 19.50
CA GLY A 504 25.65 -13.71 20.67
C GLY A 504 24.63 -14.83 20.51
N SER A 505 23.79 -14.80 19.44
CA SER A 505 22.67 -15.73 19.28
C SER A 505 22.97 -16.95 18.39
N VAL A 506 24.10 -17.01 17.73
CA VAL A 506 24.48 -18.13 16.85
C VAL A 506 25.28 -19.22 17.61
N GLU A 507 25.91 -18.93 18.76
CA GLU A 507 26.72 -19.90 19.50
C GLU A 507 25.95 -20.79 20.48
N ASN A 508 24.67 -20.58 20.74
CA ASN A 508 23.90 -21.32 21.77
C ASN A 508 22.85 -22.31 21.24
N LYS A 509 23.00 -22.84 20.02
CA LYS A 509 22.12 -23.92 19.48
C LYS A 509 22.88 -25.09 18.89
N GLN A 510 24.10 -25.35 19.38
CA GLN A 510 24.81 -26.65 19.20
C GLN A 510 25.37 -27.09 20.54
N SER A 511 24.53 -27.58 21.41
CA SER A 511 24.88 -28.49 22.51
C SER A 511 23.61 -29.24 22.92
#